data_5e68dd1e4975aab5cc0c1516a8a2e3ce
#
_entry.id   5e68dd1e4975aab5cc0c1516a8a2e3ce
#
_cell.length_a   1.000
_cell.length_b   1.000
_cell.length_c   1.000
_cell.angle_alpha   90.00
_cell.angle_beta   90.00
_cell.angle_gamma   90.00
#
_symmetry.space_group_name_H-M   'P 1'
#
loop_
_entity.id
_entity.type
_entity.pdbx_description
1 polymer ?
#
loop_
_entity_poly.entity_id
_entity_poly.type
_entity_poly.pdbx_seq_one_letter_code
_entity_poly.pdbx_strand_id
1 'polypeptide(L)'
;MATSTHSVSLEMSASAHSTADTPTAHLDELLAGLRSKALEFAKVSPSARAALLRACLPAIRAQARPWAEAAIAAKGLDAGRPQASEECLAGPMTTMRNTRLLAEALDAIATTGSPGPEEKKVRRDERGRTVVEVFPNTVVDALLYTGFNATVRMKEGMTPADVRKAQGSFYKQADRRGACRWCWALAT
;
A
#
# COMPACT_ATOMS: atom_id res chain seq x y z
N MET A 1 -36.81 -51.55 -7.26
CA MET A 1 -36.45 -50.30 -6.59
C MET A 1 -35.39 -49.63 -7.45
N ALA A 2 -35.79 -48.62 -8.22
CA ALA A 2 -34.89 -47.89 -9.11
C ALA A 2 -34.50 -46.58 -8.43
N THR A 3 -33.19 -46.42 -8.14
CA THR A 3 -32.60 -45.20 -7.64
C THR A 3 -32.39 -44.22 -8.78
N SER A 4 -33.18 -43.15 -8.77
CA SER A 4 -33.06 -42.02 -9.71
C SER A 4 -31.90 -41.11 -9.21
N THR A 5 -30.82 -41.10 -9.96
CA THR A 5 -29.72 -40.13 -9.82
C THR A 5 -30.10 -38.82 -10.52
N HIS A 6 -30.47 -37.81 -9.74
CA HIS A 6 -30.64 -36.46 -10.23
C HIS A 6 -29.25 -35.82 -10.44
N SER A 7 -28.86 -35.69 -11.70
CA SER A 7 -27.74 -34.84 -12.11
C SER A 7 -28.20 -33.40 -12.08
N VAL A 8 -27.70 -32.62 -11.10
CA VAL A 8 -27.86 -31.18 -11.09
C VAL A 8 -26.79 -30.60 -12.00
N SER A 9 -27.17 -30.23 -13.20
CA SER A 9 -26.34 -29.42 -14.09
C SER A 9 -26.30 -28.01 -13.54
N LEU A 10 -25.18 -27.63 -12.91
CA LEU A 10 -24.86 -26.26 -12.60
C LEU A 10 -24.49 -25.53 -13.89
N GLU A 11 -25.46 -24.88 -14.51
CA GLU A 11 -25.20 -23.89 -15.54
C GLU A 11 -24.58 -22.66 -14.84
N MET A 12 -23.25 -22.59 -14.80
CA MET A 12 -22.52 -21.39 -14.48
C MET A 12 -22.74 -20.39 -15.62
N SER A 13 -23.75 -19.53 -15.45
CA SER A 13 -23.86 -18.30 -16.24
C SER A 13 -22.72 -17.37 -15.82
N ALA A 14 -21.56 -17.53 -16.44
CA ALA A 14 -20.48 -16.57 -16.40
C ALA A 14 -20.93 -15.35 -17.21
N SER A 15 -21.64 -14.44 -16.57
CA SER A 15 -21.78 -13.08 -17.07
C SER A 15 -20.38 -12.44 -16.98
N ALA A 16 -19.57 -12.70 -18.00
CA ALA A 16 -18.34 -11.98 -18.21
C ALA A 16 -18.71 -10.51 -18.41
N HIS A 17 -18.52 -9.70 -17.40
CA HIS A 17 -18.41 -8.26 -17.56
C HIS A 17 -17.16 -8.04 -18.41
N SER A 18 -17.34 -8.04 -19.74
CA SER A 18 -16.32 -7.55 -20.66
C SER A 18 -16.17 -6.07 -20.41
N THR A 19 -15.26 -5.71 -19.50
CA THR A 19 -14.71 -4.38 -19.49
C THR A 19 -13.93 -4.24 -20.78
N ALA A 20 -14.45 -3.44 -21.72
CA ALA A 20 -13.73 -3.15 -22.96
C ALA A 20 -12.32 -2.63 -22.56
N ASP A 21 -11.29 -3.22 -23.17
CA ASP A 21 -9.92 -2.80 -22.91
C ASP A 21 -9.77 -1.29 -23.18
N THR A 22 -9.10 -0.60 -22.27
CA THR A 22 -8.80 0.82 -22.46
C THR A 22 -7.89 0.97 -23.68
N PRO A 23 -8.26 1.74 -24.71
CA PRO A 23 -7.42 1.92 -25.90
C PRO A 23 -6.01 2.39 -25.54
N THR A 24 -4.99 1.78 -26.12
CA THR A 24 -3.58 2.08 -25.85
C THR A 24 -3.27 3.58 -26.05
N ALA A 25 -3.83 4.19 -27.08
CA ALA A 25 -3.66 5.63 -27.35
C ALA A 25 -4.13 6.50 -26.17
N HIS A 26 -5.23 6.13 -25.52
CA HIS A 26 -5.72 6.85 -24.33
C HIS A 26 -4.80 6.66 -23.13
N LEU A 27 -4.24 5.46 -22.95
CA LEU A 27 -3.23 5.22 -21.91
C LEU A 27 -1.95 6.02 -22.14
N ASP A 28 -1.50 6.11 -23.39
CA ASP A 28 -0.32 6.92 -23.76
C ASP A 28 -0.53 8.40 -23.50
N GLU A 29 -1.71 8.93 -23.78
CA GLU A 29 -2.10 10.32 -23.48
C GLU A 29 -2.09 10.59 -21.97
N LEU A 30 -2.68 9.70 -21.16
CA LEU A 30 -2.66 9.80 -19.71
C LEU A 30 -1.23 9.76 -19.17
N LEU A 31 -0.38 8.88 -19.67
CA LEU A 31 1.03 8.78 -19.28
C LEU A 31 1.81 10.02 -19.65
N ALA A 32 1.60 10.60 -20.84
CA ALA A 32 2.20 11.85 -21.25
C ALA A 32 1.79 13.01 -20.33
N GLY A 33 0.51 13.07 -19.96
CA GLY A 33 -0.01 14.02 -18.97
C GLY A 33 0.66 13.88 -17.61
N LEU A 34 0.79 12.67 -17.10
CA LEU A 34 1.48 12.40 -15.82
C LEU A 34 2.96 12.78 -15.88
N ARG A 35 3.66 12.46 -16.98
CA ARG A 35 5.07 12.83 -17.19
C ARG A 35 5.28 14.34 -17.18
N SER A 36 4.41 15.09 -17.83
CA SER A 36 4.49 16.56 -17.88
C SER A 36 4.39 17.21 -16.50
N LYS A 37 3.68 16.58 -15.56
CA LYS A 37 3.46 17.04 -14.18
C LYS A 37 4.43 16.47 -13.14
N ALA A 38 5.22 15.47 -13.51
CA ALA A 38 6.06 14.73 -12.56
C ALA A 38 7.07 15.63 -11.82
N LEU A 39 7.74 16.54 -12.52
CA LEU A 39 8.71 17.46 -11.91
C LEU A 39 8.06 18.50 -11.00
N GLU A 40 6.88 18.99 -11.36
CA GLU A 40 6.08 19.87 -10.53
C GLU A 40 5.64 19.15 -9.25
N PHE A 41 5.11 17.95 -9.37
CA PHE A 41 4.72 17.12 -8.24
C PHE A 41 5.92 16.75 -7.33
N ALA A 42 7.11 16.56 -7.90
CA ALA A 42 8.32 16.29 -7.11
C ALA A 42 8.63 17.42 -6.12
N LYS A 43 8.25 18.66 -6.43
CA LYS A 43 8.46 19.84 -5.58
C LYS A 43 7.39 20.02 -4.50
N VAL A 44 6.27 19.31 -4.58
CA VAL A 44 5.19 19.38 -3.60
C VAL A 44 5.73 18.98 -2.23
N SER A 45 5.44 19.79 -1.20
CA SER A 45 5.93 19.57 0.17
C SER A 45 5.37 18.27 0.77
N PRO A 46 6.08 17.65 1.72
CA PRO A 46 5.57 16.47 2.43
C PRO A 46 4.19 16.69 3.06
N SER A 47 3.96 17.84 3.69
CA SER A 47 2.66 18.17 4.30
C SER A 47 1.53 18.28 3.28
N ALA A 48 1.79 18.91 2.12
CA ALA A 48 0.81 18.99 1.06
C ALA A 48 0.49 17.61 0.47
N ARG A 49 1.50 16.72 0.31
CA ARG A 49 1.27 15.33 -0.11
C ARG A 49 0.46 14.55 0.92
N ALA A 50 0.72 14.75 2.23
CA ALA A 50 -0.07 14.15 3.29
C ALA A 50 -1.54 14.57 3.24
N ALA A 51 -1.79 15.86 2.97
CA ALA A 51 -3.16 16.37 2.79
C ALA A 51 -3.87 15.73 1.59
N LEU A 52 -3.18 15.57 0.45
CA LEU A 52 -3.73 14.86 -0.72
C LEU A 52 -4.10 13.41 -0.41
N LEU A 53 -3.23 12.68 0.29
CA LEU A 53 -3.51 11.29 0.69
C LEU A 53 -4.74 11.21 1.60
N ARG A 54 -4.87 12.13 2.56
CA ARG A 54 -6.06 12.18 3.43
C ARG A 54 -7.33 12.51 2.64
N ALA A 55 -7.23 13.37 1.65
CA ALA A 55 -8.35 13.69 0.77
C ALA A 55 -8.84 12.48 -0.06
N CYS A 56 -7.97 11.49 -0.33
CA CYS A 56 -8.35 10.25 -1.00
C CYS A 56 -9.14 9.28 -0.11
N LEU A 57 -8.96 9.32 1.22
CA LEU A 57 -9.56 8.33 2.13
C LEU A 57 -11.09 8.23 2.06
N PRO A 58 -11.86 9.35 2.01
CA PRO A 58 -13.32 9.27 1.87
C PRO A 58 -13.75 8.57 0.57
N ALA A 59 -13.06 8.83 -0.54
CA ALA A 59 -13.36 8.19 -1.84
C ALA A 59 -13.05 6.69 -1.81
N ILE A 60 -11.90 6.29 -1.25
CA ILE A 60 -11.55 4.87 -1.07
C ILE A 60 -12.60 4.18 -0.19
N ARG A 61 -13.01 4.82 0.91
CA ARG A 61 -14.05 4.28 1.80
C ARG A 61 -15.39 4.09 1.08
N ALA A 62 -15.80 5.05 0.27
CA ALA A 62 -17.06 4.97 -0.49
C ALA A 62 -17.04 3.81 -1.50
N GLN A 63 -15.87 3.49 -2.06
CA GLN A 63 -15.68 2.39 -3.01
C GLN A 63 -15.34 1.05 -2.35
N ALA A 64 -15.16 0.98 -1.03
CA ALA A 64 -14.66 -0.22 -0.35
C ALA A 64 -15.57 -1.44 -0.58
N ARG A 65 -16.89 -1.28 -0.48
CA ARG A 65 -17.85 -2.35 -0.70
C ARG A 65 -17.93 -2.77 -2.17
N PRO A 66 -18.18 -1.87 -3.13
CA PRO A 66 -18.17 -2.22 -4.56
C PRO A 66 -16.86 -2.90 -5.00
N TRP A 67 -15.73 -2.45 -4.48
CA TRP A 67 -14.42 -3.05 -4.77
C TRP A 67 -14.34 -4.51 -4.30
N ALA A 68 -14.70 -4.76 -3.03
CA ALA A 68 -14.69 -6.12 -2.49
C ALA A 68 -15.68 -7.05 -3.24
N GLU A 69 -16.88 -6.57 -3.54
CA GLU A 69 -17.89 -7.31 -4.28
C GLU A 69 -17.41 -7.66 -5.70
N ALA A 70 -16.77 -6.72 -6.39
CA ALA A 70 -16.19 -6.97 -7.72
C ALA A 70 -15.06 -8.00 -7.67
N ALA A 71 -14.20 -7.96 -6.65
CA ALA A 71 -13.11 -8.92 -6.48
C ALA A 71 -13.64 -10.34 -6.16
N ILE A 72 -14.66 -10.45 -5.30
CA ILE A 72 -15.35 -11.70 -4.98
C ILE A 72 -15.94 -12.32 -6.26
N ALA A 73 -16.64 -11.50 -7.05
CA ALA A 73 -17.26 -11.94 -8.32
C ALA A 73 -16.19 -12.39 -9.34
N ALA A 74 -15.12 -11.61 -9.50
CA ALA A 74 -14.03 -11.92 -10.43
C ALA A 74 -13.30 -13.23 -10.10
N LYS A 75 -13.22 -13.57 -8.80
CA LYS A 75 -12.61 -14.83 -8.33
C LYS A 75 -13.59 -15.99 -8.25
N GLY A 76 -14.87 -15.79 -8.53
CA GLY A 76 -15.91 -16.81 -8.41
C GLY A 76 -16.11 -17.31 -6.99
N LEU A 77 -15.89 -16.46 -5.98
CA LEU A 77 -16.05 -16.82 -4.58
C LEU A 77 -17.52 -16.73 -4.16
N ASP A 78 -17.93 -17.60 -3.25
CA ASP A 78 -19.24 -17.49 -2.58
C ASP A 78 -19.17 -16.37 -1.53
N ALA A 79 -19.95 -15.31 -1.72
CA ALA A 79 -19.99 -14.16 -0.83
C ALA A 79 -20.40 -14.49 0.63
N GLY A 80 -21.09 -15.61 0.84
CA GLY A 80 -21.49 -16.11 2.18
C GLY A 80 -20.40 -16.88 2.91
N ARG A 81 -19.27 -17.13 2.27
CA ARG A 81 -18.15 -17.89 2.84
C ARG A 81 -17.10 -17.00 3.50
N PRO A 82 -16.40 -17.48 4.53
CA PRO A 82 -15.32 -16.72 5.19
C PRO A 82 -14.23 -16.25 4.23
N GLN A 83 -13.94 -16.99 3.15
CA GLN A 83 -12.96 -16.63 2.14
C GLN A 83 -13.26 -15.29 1.45
N ALA A 84 -14.53 -14.95 1.29
CA ALA A 84 -14.94 -13.69 0.69
C ALA A 84 -14.50 -12.47 1.54
N SER A 85 -14.40 -12.62 2.86
CA SER A 85 -13.94 -11.54 3.74
C SER A 85 -12.48 -11.15 3.53
N GLU A 86 -11.67 -12.05 2.96
CA GLU A 86 -10.29 -11.75 2.58
C GLU A 86 -10.21 -10.60 1.57
N GLU A 87 -11.19 -10.47 0.68
CA GLU A 87 -11.23 -9.39 -0.30
C GLU A 87 -11.45 -8.01 0.35
N CYS A 88 -12.12 -7.95 1.48
CA CYS A 88 -12.24 -6.72 2.27
C CYS A 88 -10.91 -6.36 2.95
N LEU A 89 -10.18 -7.36 3.44
CA LEU A 89 -8.90 -7.18 4.14
C LEU A 89 -7.78 -6.84 3.17
N ALA A 90 -7.59 -7.64 2.12
CA ALA A 90 -6.50 -7.50 1.16
C ALA A 90 -6.68 -6.28 0.24
N GLY A 91 -7.91 -5.90 -0.07
CA GLY A 91 -8.26 -4.77 -0.93
C GLY A 91 -8.38 -3.44 -0.16
N PRO A 92 -9.61 -3.01 0.11
CA PRO A 92 -9.89 -1.67 0.62
C PRO A 92 -9.27 -1.40 2.01
N MET A 93 -9.29 -2.35 2.94
CA MET A 93 -8.74 -2.15 4.28
C MET A 93 -7.23 -1.88 4.24
N THR A 94 -6.47 -2.72 3.53
CA THR A 94 -5.03 -2.56 3.37
C THR A 94 -4.69 -1.25 2.66
N THR A 95 -5.44 -0.89 1.61
CA THR A 95 -5.23 0.36 0.87
C THR A 95 -5.47 1.58 1.76
N MET A 96 -6.57 1.61 2.51
CA MET A 96 -6.86 2.71 3.44
C MET A 96 -5.80 2.80 4.54
N ARG A 97 -5.40 1.67 5.12
CA ARG A 97 -4.35 1.62 6.14
C ARG A 97 -3.03 2.17 5.62
N ASN A 98 -2.59 1.72 4.46
CA ASN A 98 -1.33 2.17 3.87
C ASN A 98 -1.37 3.65 3.48
N THR A 99 -2.49 4.13 2.94
CA THR A 99 -2.69 5.56 2.63
C THR A 99 -2.58 6.42 3.89
N ARG A 100 -3.20 6.00 4.99
CA ARG A 100 -3.10 6.70 6.28
C ARG A 100 -1.67 6.70 6.83
N LEU A 101 -1.02 5.54 6.88
CA LEU A 101 0.35 5.41 7.37
C LEU A 101 1.35 6.23 6.55
N LEU A 102 1.16 6.29 5.23
CA LEU A 102 1.98 7.12 4.36
C LEU A 102 1.76 8.61 4.64
N ALA A 103 0.53 9.05 4.86
CA ALA A 103 0.24 10.42 5.25
C ALA A 103 0.88 10.79 6.59
N GLU A 104 0.82 9.90 7.59
CA GLU A 104 1.47 10.08 8.90
C GLU A 104 3.00 10.17 8.76
N ALA A 105 3.60 9.30 7.93
CA ALA A 105 5.03 9.34 7.65
C ALA A 105 5.47 10.65 6.98
N LEU A 106 4.66 11.17 6.05
CA LEU A 106 4.92 12.45 5.39
C LEU A 106 4.81 13.64 6.36
N ASP A 107 3.86 13.62 7.29
CA ASP A 107 3.78 14.64 8.34
C ASP A 107 4.98 14.57 9.30
N ALA A 108 5.41 13.38 9.67
CA ALA A 108 6.62 13.21 10.47
C ALA A 108 7.85 13.76 9.74
N ILE A 109 7.98 13.51 8.42
CA ILE A 109 9.04 14.12 7.61
C ILE A 109 8.93 15.64 7.59
N ALA A 110 7.72 16.19 7.47
CA ALA A 110 7.51 17.64 7.46
C ALA A 110 7.91 18.31 8.77
N THR A 111 7.67 17.64 9.91
CA THR A 111 7.91 18.20 11.26
C THR A 111 9.29 17.91 11.80
N THR A 112 9.81 16.70 11.59
CA THR A 112 11.07 16.24 12.20
C THR A 112 12.18 15.93 11.19
N GLY A 113 11.86 15.97 9.90
CA GLY A 113 12.78 15.55 8.82
C GLY A 113 12.94 14.04 8.68
N SER A 114 12.20 13.21 9.46
CA SER A 114 12.31 11.75 9.40
C SER A 114 10.95 11.09 9.67
N PRO A 115 10.60 10.01 8.94
CA PRO A 115 9.35 9.27 9.19
C PRO A 115 9.40 8.35 10.42
N GLY A 116 10.47 8.33 11.16
CA GLY A 116 10.76 7.37 12.25
C GLY A 116 11.81 6.34 11.81
N PRO A 117 12.04 5.22 12.48
CA PRO A 117 11.43 4.81 13.74
C PRO A 117 11.86 5.65 14.95
N GLU A 118 11.09 5.59 16.04
CA GLU A 118 11.50 6.17 17.31
C GLU A 118 12.83 5.59 17.79
N GLU A 119 13.63 6.39 18.50
CA GLU A 119 14.96 5.98 18.95
C GLU A 119 14.97 4.67 19.75
N LYS A 120 13.99 4.50 20.65
CA LYS A 120 13.84 3.30 21.48
C LYS A 120 13.61 2.01 20.70
N LYS A 121 13.19 2.11 19.43
CA LYS A 121 12.96 0.97 18.52
C LYS A 121 14.20 0.57 17.74
N VAL A 122 15.30 1.33 17.86
CA VAL A 122 16.56 1.04 17.17
C VAL A 122 17.59 0.60 18.20
N ARG A 123 18.01 -0.64 18.12
CA ARG A 123 18.97 -1.22 19.06
C ARG A 123 20.07 -2.02 18.34
N ARG A 124 21.10 -2.43 19.05
CA ARG A 124 22.08 -3.41 18.59
C ARG A 124 21.72 -4.79 19.13
N ASP A 125 21.84 -5.80 18.30
CA ASP A 125 21.73 -7.19 18.77
C ASP A 125 23.05 -7.69 19.38
N GLU A 126 23.06 -8.90 19.90
CA GLU A 126 24.24 -9.52 20.54
C GLU A 126 25.45 -9.64 19.61
N ARG A 127 25.22 -9.62 18.30
CA ARG A 127 26.25 -9.66 17.25
C ARG A 127 26.72 -8.25 16.83
N GLY A 128 26.25 -7.21 17.52
CA GLY A 128 26.57 -5.82 17.21
C GLY A 128 25.87 -5.24 15.99
N ARG A 129 24.91 -5.96 15.38
CA ARG A 129 24.12 -5.45 14.24
C ARG A 129 23.02 -4.52 14.70
N THR A 130 22.78 -3.49 13.94
CA THR A 130 21.63 -2.60 14.15
C THR A 130 20.35 -3.33 13.77
N VAL A 131 19.40 -3.38 14.69
CA VAL A 131 18.07 -3.98 14.55
C VAL A 131 17.03 -2.92 14.82
N VAL A 132 16.01 -2.87 13.98
CA VAL A 132 14.90 -1.92 14.07
C VAL A 132 13.61 -2.69 14.30
N GLU A 133 12.87 -2.38 15.36
CA GLU A 133 11.52 -2.88 15.56
C GLU A 133 10.56 -2.11 14.66
N VAL A 134 9.93 -2.81 13.73
CA VAL A 134 9.04 -2.20 12.74
C VAL A 134 7.57 -2.54 12.95
N PHE A 135 7.28 -3.48 13.82
CA PHE A 135 5.91 -3.86 14.16
C PHE A 135 5.87 -4.54 15.55
N PRO A 136 4.84 -4.28 16.39
CA PRO A 136 3.75 -3.31 16.22
C PRO A 136 4.21 -1.85 16.40
N ASN A 137 3.52 -0.92 15.74
CA ASN A 137 3.81 0.51 15.87
C ASN A 137 2.83 1.25 16.75
N THR A 138 1.62 0.74 16.88
CA THR A 138 0.53 1.34 17.64
C THR A 138 -0.07 0.33 18.63
N VAL A 139 -0.80 0.82 19.62
CA VAL A 139 -1.58 -0.02 20.53
C VAL A 139 -2.62 -0.84 19.75
N VAL A 140 -3.20 -0.26 18.72
CA VAL A 140 -4.16 -0.94 17.84
C VAL A 140 -3.49 -2.10 17.10
N ASP A 141 -2.28 -1.90 16.56
CA ASP A 141 -1.52 -2.99 15.94
C ASP A 141 -1.25 -4.11 16.96
N ALA A 142 -0.82 -3.77 18.17
CA ALA A 142 -0.53 -4.76 19.21
C ALA A 142 -1.77 -5.57 19.64
N LEU A 143 -2.94 -4.92 19.64
CA LEU A 143 -4.20 -5.58 19.98
C LEU A 143 -4.71 -6.49 18.85
N LEU A 144 -4.77 -5.95 17.61
CA LEU A 144 -5.29 -6.70 16.47
C LEU A 144 -4.39 -7.84 16.02
N TYR A 145 -3.09 -7.70 16.23
CA TYR A 145 -2.07 -8.69 15.82
C TYR A 145 -1.29 -9.20 17.02
N THR A 146 -2.01 -9.53 18.10
CA THR A 146 -1.41 -10.06 19.34
C THR A 146 -0.51 -11.25 19.05
N GLY A 147 0.73 -11.20 19.54
CA GLY A 147 1.74 -12.24 19.33
C GLY A 147 2.58 -12.08 18.06
N PHE A 148 2.22 -11.18 17.16
CA PHE A 148 3.05 -10.87 15.99
C PHE A 148 4.01 -9.71 16.29
N ASN A 149 5.26 -9.91 15.93
CA ASN A 149 6.27 -8.85 15.94
C ASN A 149 7.14 -8.96 14.68
N ALA A 150 7.71 -7.83 14.27
CA ALA A 150 8.65 -7.80 13.17
C ALA A 150 9.82 -6.87 13.48
N THR A 151 11.02 -7.35 13.16
CA THR A 151 12.26 -6.59 13.26
C THR A 151 13.01 -6.66 11.94
N VAL A 152 13.65 -5.55 11.57
CA VAL A 152 14.54 -5.46 10.42
C VAL A 152 15.98 -5.41 10.91
N ARG A 153 16.79 -6.38 10.48
CA ARG A 153 18.23 -6.35 10.67
C ARG A 153 18.88 -5.56 9.54
N MET A 154 19.57 -4.51 9.90
CA MET A 154 20.25 -3.65 8.93
C MET A 154 21.48 -4.34 8.33
N LYS A 155 21.97 -3.82 7.22
CA LYS A 155 23.25 -4.28 6.64
C LYS A 155 24.36 -4.13 7.66
N GLU A 156 25.39 -4.98 7.54
CA GLU A 156 26.58 -4.93 8.37
C GLU A 156 27.25 -3.55 8.29
N GLY A 157 27.76 -3.05 9.41
CA GLY A 157 28.39 -1.73 9.49
C GLY A 157 27.42 -0.57 9.65
N MET A 158 26.11 -0.74 9.41
CA MET A 158 25.14 0.37 9.64
C MET A 158 24.93 0.64 11.12
N THR A 159 25.08 1.89 11.49
CA THR A 159 24.80 2.38 12.85
C THR A 159 23.35 2.84 13.00
N PRO A 160 22.82 2.99 14.24
CA PRO A 160 21.51 3.60 14.46
C PRO A 160 21.38 5.02 13.84
N ALA A 161 22.48 5.79 13.83
CA ALA A 161 22.51 7.11 13.20
C ALA A 161 22.35 7.03 11.68
N ASP A 162 22.94 6.03 11.04
CA ASP A 162 22.82 5.82 9.59
C ASP A 162 21.39 5.46 9.21
N VAL A 163 20.69 4.66 10.02
CA VAL A 163 19.27 4.34 9.82
C VAL A 163 18.45 5.62 9.76
N ARG A 164 18.63 6.53 10.73
CA ARG A 164 17.90 7.81 10.75
C ARG A 164 18.26 8.72 9.59
N LYS A 165 19.56 8.79 9.24
CA LYS A 165 20.02 9.59 8.10
C LYS A 165 19.42 9.13 6.78
N ALA A 166 19.30 7.81 6.59
CA ALA A 166 18.74 7.22 5.37
C ALA A 166 17.22 7.42 5.25
N GLN A 167 16.51 7.51 6.37
CA GLN A 167 15.05 7.68 6.40
C GLN A 167 14.64 9.03 5.81
N GLY A 168 13.67 8.99 4.89
CA GLY A 168 13.19 10.19 4.23
C GLY A 168 14.24 10.90 3.36
N SER A 169 15.33 10.23 2.98
CA SER A 169 16.46 10.83 2.24
C SER A 169 16.03 11.55 0.97
N PHE A 170 15.00 11.05 0.25
CA PHE A 170 14.44 11.72 -0.91
C PHE A 170 13.97 13.15 -0.61
N TYR A 171 13.34 13.37 0.54
CA TYR A 171 12.80 14.69 0.92
C TYR A 171 13.87 15.64 1.49
N LYS A 172 15.08 15.13 1.75
CA LYS A 172 16.24 15.92 2.21
C LYS A 172 17.11 16.44 1.06
N GLN A 173 16.86 15.98 -0.16
CA GLN A 173 17.60 16.39 -1.35
C GLN A 173 17.08 17.73 -1.88
N ALA A 174 17.99 18.63 -2.25
CA ALA A 174 17.64 19.90 -2.87
C ALA A 174 17.02 19.72 -4.26
N ASP A 175 17.49 18.71 -5.00
CA ASP A 175 16.98 18.34 -6.33
C ASP A 175 16.20 17.03 -6.24
N ARG A 176 14.89 17.14 -6.19
CA ARG A 176 13.96 15.99 -6.06
C ARG A 176 13.51 15.47 -7.44
N ARG A 177 14.44 15.04 -8.27
CA ARG A 177 14.11 14.49 -9.60
C ARG A 177 13.62 13.04 -9.57
N GLY A 178 13.77 12.35 -8.44
CA GLY A 178 13.55 10.90 -8.35
C GLY A 178 12.09 10.43 -8.23
N ALA A 179 11.11 11.33 -8.15
CA ALA A 179 9.71 10.94 -7.97
C ALA A 179 9.11 10.12 -9.12
N CYS A 180 9.78 10.09 -10.27
CA CYS A 180 9.31 9.41 -11.48
C CYS A 180 10.05 8.10 -11.80
N ARG A 181 10.87 7.56 -10.88
CA ARG A 181 11.58 6.29 -11.14
C ARG A 181 10.63 5.12 -11.43
N TRP A 182 9.44 5.12 -10.87
CA TRP A 182 8.41 4.12 -11.16
C TRP A 182 7.80 4.28 -12.56
N CYS A 183 7.66 5.51 -13.05
CA CYS A 183 7.22 5.75 -14.43
C CYS A 183 8.29 5.36 -15.46
N TRP A 184 9.58 5.38 -15.08
CA TRP A 184 10.68 4.98 -15.96
C TRP A 184 10.80 3.46 -16.12
N ALA A 185 10.49 2.69 -15.09
CA ALA A 185 10.55 1.23 -15.14
C ALA A 185 9.45 0.60 -16.01
N LEU A 186 8.41 1.36 -16.36
CA LEU A 186 7.33 0.93 -17.27
C LEU A 186 7.52 1.45 -18.70
N ALA A 187 8.60 2.18 -19.00
CA ALA A 187 8.85 2.84 -20.28
C ALA A 187 10.10 2.31 -21.00
N THR A 188 10.74 1.27 -20.49
CA THR A 188 11.79 0.46 -21.13
C THR A 188 11.34 -0.98 -21.27
#